data_b9596ed96f6fd4560f7e85b875baf25a
#
_entry.id   b9596ed96f6fd4560f7e85b875baf25a
#
_cell.length_a   1.000
_cell.length_b   1.000
_cell.length_c   1.000
_cell.angle_alpha   90.00
_cell.angle_beta   90.00
_cell.angle_gamma   90.00
#
_symmetry.space_group_name_H-M   'P 1'
#
loop_
_entity.id
_entity.type
_entity.pdbx_description
1 polymer ?
#
loop_
_entity_poly.entity_id
_entity_poly.type
_entity_poly.pdbx_seq_one_letter_code
_entity_poly.pdbx_strand_id
1 'polypeptide(L)'
;GIDFNGVKNSIGVFKDPKAVFVDPFFLDTLPKRELRSGFAEIIKHALISDQFLWEQISNINIHKEINWTPIILDSLKVKQKIVTDDPFEKSIRKALNFGHTIGHGIEGVMLLKENSLLHGEAVAIGMVIESWLSFHKGFLSEEEFISIIVFLKRTFDLQPIKEELIDDFILLMKNDKKNESDDIHFAVVGPIGKVHIDFVRDVPFVKKALEIYNHNLLQ
;
A
#
# COMPACT_ATOMS: atom_id res chain seq x y z
N GLY A 1 -10.85 11.09 -10.53
CA GLY A 1 -9.74 12.03 -10.43
C GLY A 1 -8.85 11.97 -11.67
N ILE A 2 -8.19 13.06 -11.99
CA ILE A 2 -7.23 13.18 -13.11
C ILE A 2 -5.90 13.62 -12.54
N ASP A 3 -4.83 12.96 -12.97
CA ASP A 3 -3.47 13.31 -12.60
C ASP A 3 -3.00 14.49 -13.46
N PHE A 4 -2.48 15.53 -12.83
CA PHE A 4 -2.04 16.74 -13.51
C PHE A 4 -0.76 17.28 -12.87
N ASN A 5 0.24 17.65 -13.69
CA ASN A 5 1.55 18.15 -13.26
C ASN A 5 2.25 17.26 -12.19
N GLY A 6 2.20 15.94 -12.37
CA GLY A 6 2.84 15.00 -11.44
C GLY A 6 2.13 14.79 -10.10
N VAL A 7 0.95 15.43 -9.92
CA VAL A 7 0.13 15.26 -8.72
C VAL A 7 -1.07 14.37 -9.05
N LYS A 8 -1.20 13.23 -8.34
CA LYS A 8 -2.33 12.32 -8.49
C LYS A 8 -3.63 12.95 -8.00
N ASN A 9 -4.72 12.69 -8.74
CA ASN A 9 -6.08 13.12 -8.41
C ASN A 9 -6.23 14.63 -8.16
N SER A 10 -5.36 15.47 -8.76
CA SER A 10 -5.34 16.92 -8.50
C SER A 10 -6.57 17.64 -9.07
N ILE A 11 -7.22 17.07 -10.07
CA ILE A 11 -8.44 17.57 -10.66
C ILE A 11 -9.51 16.48 -10.62
N GLY A 12 -10.66 16.75 -10.00
CA GLY A 12 -11.73 15.76 -9.92
C GLY A 12 -12.90 16.17 -9.02
N VAL A 13 -13.88 15.28 -8.95
CA VAL A 13 -15.05 15.44 -8.10
C VAL A 13 -15.38 14.12 -7.40
N PHE A 14 -15.90 14.19 -6.18
CA PHE A 14 -16.50 13.03 -5.53
C PHE A 14 -17.89 12.78 -6.13
N LYS A 15 -18.00 11.75 -6.95
CA LYS A 15 -19.25 11.33 -7.57
C LYS A 15 -19.34 9.82 -7.62
N ASP A 16 -20.24 9.25 -6.83
CA ASP A 16 -20.46 7.82 -6.81
C ASP A 16 -21.16 7.36 -8.11
N PRO A 17 -20.75 6.21 -8.67
CA PRO A 17 -21.47 5.57 -9.77
C PRO A 17 -22.80 4.98 -9.27
N LYS A 18 -23.76 4.82 -10.16
CA LYS A 18 -25.03 4.12 -9.83
C LYS A 18 -24.84 2.65 -9.49
N ALA A 19 -23.87 2.00 -10.13
CA ALA A 19 -23.51 0.61 -9.90
C ALA A 19 -22.06 0.36 -10.34
N VAL A 20 -21.42 -0.61 -9.72
CA VAL A 20 -20.11 -1.15 -10.11
C VAL A 20 -20.29 -2.64 -10.38
N PHE A 21 -19.94 -3.09 -11.57
CA PHE A 21 -19.95 -4.49 -11.96
C PHE A 21 -18.53 -5.01 -11.93
N VAL A 22 -18.30 -6.10 -11.19
CA VAL A 22 -16.99 -6.76 -11.07
C VAL A 22 -17.15 -8.18 -11.59
N ASP A 23 -16.51 -8.49 -12.71
CA ASP A 23 -16.50 -9.81 -13.32
C ASP A 23 -15.08 -10.39 -13.31
N PRO A 24 -14.81 -11.40 -12.45
CA PRO A 24 -13.49 -12.04 -12.36
C PRO A 24 -13.03 -12.73 -13.64
N PHE A 25 -13.93 -13.02 -14.60
CA PHE A 25 -13.57 -13.62 -15.89
C PHE A 25 -12.52 -12.80 -16.65
N PHE A 26 -12.53 -11.47 -16.51
CA PHE A 26 -11.51 -10.62 -17.15
C PHE A 26 -10.09 -10.82 -16.62
N LEU A 27 -9.92 -11.48 -15.48
CA LEU A 27 -8.60 -11.82 -14.94
C LEU A 27 -7.90 -12.92 -15.76
N ASP A 28 -8.64 -13.74 -16.50
CA ASP A 28 -8.08 -14.86 -17.29
C ASP A 28 -7.12 -14.37 -18.39
N THR A 29 -7.33 -13.16 -18.89
CA THR A 29 -6.49 -12.54 -19.93
C THR A 29 -5.56 -11.45 -19.39
N LEU A 30 -5.62 -11.16 -18.09
CA LEU A 30 -4.78 -10.14 -17.48
C LEU A 30 -3.33 -10.63 -17.36
N PRO A 31 -2.33 -9.83 -17.78
CA PRO A 31 -0.92 -10.17 -17.57
C PRO A 31 -0.62 -10.46 -16.10
N LYS A 32 0.20 -11.47 -15.82
CA LYS A 32 0.52 -11.90 -14.44
C LYS A 32 1.11 -10.77 -13.57
N ARG A 33 1.83 -9.82 -14.16
CA ARG A 33 2.38 -8.66 -13.46
C ARG A 33 1.26 -7.74 -12.99
N GLU A 34 0.27 -7.48 -13.84
CA GLU A 34 -0.90 -6.67 -13.51
C GLU A 34 -1.78 -7.35 -12.46
N LEU A 35 -1.96 -8.66 -12.57
CA LEU A 35 -2.70 -9.44 -11.57
C LEU A 35 -2.04 -9.33 -10.19
N ARG A 36 -0.70 -9.45 -10.12
CA ARG A 36 0.06 -9.25 -8.87
C ARG A 36 -0.08 -7.81 -8.36
N SER A 37 -0.02 -6.82 -9.25
CA SER A 37 -0.21 -5.42 -8.89
C SER A 37 -1.58 -5.22 -8.23
N GLY A 38 -2.66 -5.73 -8.83
CA GLY A 38 -4.00 -5.69 -8.22
C GLY A 38 -4.09 -6.42 -6.88
N PHE A 39 -3.35 -7.51 -6.72
CA PHE A 39 -3.33 -8.29 -5.47
C PHE A 39 -2.74 -7.51 -4.28
N ALA A 40 -1.91 -6.51 -4.50
CA ALA A 40 -1.39 -5.64 -3.44
C ALA A 40 -2.52 -4.95 -2.66
N GLU A 41 -3.59 -4.52 -3.34
CA GLU A 41 -4.75 -3.92 -2.68
C GLU A 41 -5.51 -4.92 -1.80
N ILE A 42 -5.63 -6.16 -2.25
CA ILE A 42 -6.28 -7.23 -1.48
C ILE A 42 -5.47 -7.54 -0.21
N ILE A 43 -4.14 -7.62 -0.32
CA ILE A 43 -3.22 -7.79 0.81
C ILE A 43 -3.39 -6.63 1.80
N LYS A 44 -3.40 -5.40 1.31
CA LYS A 44 -3.64 -4.22 2.14
C LYS A 44 -4.97 -4.32 2.89
N HIS A 45 -6.06 -4.66 2.20
CA HIS A 45 -7.37 -4.82 2.83
C HIS A 45 -7.37 -5.89 3.92
N ALA A 46 -6.67 -7.01 3.71
CA ALA A 46 -6.53 -8.04 4.72
C ALA A 46 -5.79 -7.52 5.97
N LEU A 47 -4.65 -6.84 5.78
CA LEU A 47 -3.84 -6.33 6.88
C LEU A 47 -4.55 -5.27 7.73
N ILE A 48 -5.41 -4.43 7.10
CA ILE A 48 -6.11 -3.35 7.80
C ILE A 48 -7.46 -3.75 8.39
N SER A 49 -8.00 -4.95 8.07
CA SER A 49 -9.37 -5.34 8.44
C SER A 49 -9.46 -6.28 9.62
N ASP A 50 -8.89 -7.47 9.51
CA ASP A 50 -8.90 -8.47 10.55
C ASP A 50 -7.87 -9.60 10.33
N GLN A 51 -7.48 -10.25 11.42
CA GLN A 51 -6.51 -11.34 11.45
C GLN A 51 -6.95 -12.55 10.61
N PHE A 52 -8.24 -12.88 10.61
CA PHE A 52 -8.75 -14.04 9.88
C PHE A 52 -8.60 -13.88 8.37
N LEU A 53 -8.92 -12.69 7.84
CA LEU A 53 -8.72 -12.40 6.42
C LEU A 53 -7.24 -12.44 6.05
N TRP A 54 -6.36 -11.92 6.94
CA TRP A 54 -4.92 -12.02 6.74
C TRP A 54 -4.44 -13.48 6.66
N GLU A 55 -4.88 -14.34 7.56
CA GLU A 55 -4.53 -15.77 7.55
C GLU A 55 -4.95 -16.46 6.25
N GLN A 56 -6.13 -16.12 5.71
CA GLN A 56 -6.57 -16.64 4.42
C GLN A 56 -5.67 -16.15 3.27
N ILE A 57 -5.42 -14.84 3.20
CA ILE A 57 -4.64 -14.22 2.13
C ILE A 57 -3.17 -14.63 2.19
N SER A 58 -2.58 -14.70 3.38
CA SER A 58 -1.18 -15.08 3.56
C SER A 58 -0.86 -16.53 3.18
N ASN A 59 -1.87 -17.39 3.04
CA ASN A 59 -1.71 -18.76 2.54
C ASN A 59 -1.80 -18.87 1.00
N ILE A 60 -2.18 -17.80 0.31
CA ILE A 60 -2.28 -17.80 -1.16
C ILE A 60 -0.90 -17.87 -1.80
N ASN A 61 -0.77 -18.73 -2.79
CA ASN A 61 0.38 -18.75 -3.68
C ASN A 61 -0.05 -18.19 -5.05
N ILE A 62 0.37 -16.96 -5.34
CA ILE A 62 0.00 -16.24 -6.56
C ILE A 62 0.46 -16.91 -7.87
N HIS A 63 1.37 -17.88 -7.78
CA HIS A 63 1.87 -18.63 -8.94
C HIS A 63 1.04 -19.87 -9.27
N LYS A 64 0.05 -20.21 -8.44
CA LYS A 64 -0.90 -21.31 -8.66
C LYS A 64 -2.23 -20.79 -9.17
N GLU A 65 -3.08 -21.71 -9.59
CA GLU A 65 -4.47 -21.42 -9.91
C GLU A 65 -5.22 -20.97 -8.65
N ILE A 66 -5.97 -19.88 -8.76
CA ILE A 66 -6.66 -19.22 -7.65
C ILE A 66 -8.11 -18.97 -8.04
N ASN A 67 -9.05 -19.35 -7.18
CA ASN A 67 -10.42 -18.88 -7.29
C ASN A 67 -10.52 -17.44 -6.75
N TRP A 68 -10.49 -16.46 -7.64
CA TRP A 68 -10.50 -15.05 -7.30
C TRP A 68 -11.81 -14.53 -6.76
N THR A 69 -12.93 -15.15 -7.11
CA THR A 69 -14.28 -14.64 -6.76
C THR A 69 -14.47 -14.37 -5.26
N PRO A 70 -14.24 -15.35 -4.35
CA PRO A 70 -14.40 -15.10 -2.92
C PRO A 70 -13.39 -14.07 -2.40
N ILE A 71 -12.16 -14.08 -2.89
CA ILE A 71 -11.08 -13.18 -2.46
C ILE A 71 -11.42 -11.72 -2.80
N ILE A 72 -11.86 -11.47 -4.02
CA ILE A 72 -12.29 -10.15 -4.47
C ILE A 72 -13.51 -9.69 -3.68
N LEU A 73 -14.48 -10.57 -3.46
CA LEU A 73 -15.69 -10.24 -2.71
C LEU A 73 -15.37 -9.78 -1.28
N ASP A 74 -14.49 -10.49 -0.58
CA ASP A 74 -14.12 -10.14 0.79
C ASP A 74 -13.31 -8.84 0.84
N SER A 75 -12.38 -8.64 -0.09
CA SER A 75 -11.66 -7.38 -0.26
C SER A 75 -12.60 -6.20 -0.55
N LEU A 76 -13.61 -6.39 -1.41
CA LEU A 76 -14.62 -5.36 -1.70
C LEU A 76 -15.49 -5.02 -0.49
N LYS A 77 -15.86 -6.01 0.35
CA LYS A 77 -16.62 -5.77 1.60
C LYS A 77 -15.83 -4.88 2.55
N VAL A 78 -14.52 -5.12 2.71
CA VAL A 78 -13.64 -4.27 3.54
C VAL A 78 -13.66 -2.84 3.04
N LYS A 79 -13.39 -2.63 1.75
CA LYS A 79 -13.38 -1.30 1.14
C LYS A 79 -14.73 -0.61 1.24
N GLN A 80 -15.81 -1.32 0.93
CA GLN A 80 -17.17 -0.79 1.02
C GLN A 80 -17.49 -0.30 2.42
N LYS A 81 -17.21 -1.12 3.45
CA LYS A 81 -17.43 -0.74 4.84
C LYS A 81 -16.69 0.55 5.18
N ILE A 82 -15.39 0.61 4.92
CA ILE A 82 -14.56 1.78 5.23
C ILE A 82 -15.06 3.04 4.52
N VAL A 83 -15.41 2.94 3.22
CA VAL A 83 -15.89 4.09 2.43
C VAL A 83 -17.29 4.53 2.87
N THR A 84 -18.14 3.59 3.30
CA THR A 84 -19.48 3.91 3.82
C THR A 84 -19.38 4.63 5.17
N ASP A 85 -18.47 4.18 6.05
CA ASP A 85 -18.27 4.74 7.37
C ASP A 85 -17.61 6.15 7.33
N ASP A 86 -16.78 6.39 6.29
CA ASP A 86 -16.07 7.67 6.12
C ASP A 86 -15.97 8.08 4.63
N PRO A 87 -17.05 8.60 4.03
CA PRO A 87 -17.08 8.94 2.59
C PRO A 87 -16.09 10.05 2.19
N PHE A 88 -15.68 10.92 3.11
CA PHE A 88 -14.86 12.09 2.84
C PHE A 88 -13.41 11.99 3.36
N GLU A 89 -12.97 10.81 3.78
CA GLU A 89 -11.59 10.55 4.23
C GLU A 89 -11.12 11.45 5.39
N LYS A 90 -12.01 11.67 6.35
CA LYS A 90 -11.68 12.47 7.53
C LYS A 90 -11.13 11.65 8.71
N SER A 91 -11.35 10.35 8.70
CA SER A 91 -11.00 9.44 9.79
C SER A 91 -10.56 8.05 9.28
N ILE A 92 -11.38 7.01 9.49
CA ILE A 92 -11.02 5.60 9.23
C ILE A 92 -10.66 5.30 7.76
N ARG A 93 -11.17 6.06 6.79
CA ARG A 93 -10.81 5.86 5.39
C ARG A 93 -9.33 6.12 5.11
N LYS A 94 -8.65 6.91 5.94
CA LYS A 94 -7.19 7.05 5.90
C LYS A 94 -6.45 5.72 6.07
N ALA A 95 -7.09 4.70 6.67
CA ALA A 95 -6.54 3.35 6.75
C ALA A 95 -6.21 2.75 5.38
N LEU A 96 -6.97 3.12 4.33
CA LEU A 96 -6.70 2.69 2.95
C LEU A 96 -5.37 3.21 2.40
N ASN A 97 -4.74 4.19 3.08
CA ASN A 97 -3.43 4.73 2.73
C ASN A 97 -2.25 3.91 3.29
N PHE A 98 -2.49 2.79 4.00
CA PHE A 98 -1.41 1.89 4.39
C PHE A 98 -0.63 1.41 3.17
N GLY A 99 0.68 1.57 3.18
CA GLY A 99 1.58 1.30 2.05
C GLY A 99 1.59 2.40 0.97
N HIS A 100 0.66 3.35 1.01
CA HIS A 100 0.50 4.34 -0.06
C HIS A 100 1.34 5.60 0.16
N THR A 101 1.65 5.99 1.39
CA THR A 101 2.47 7.19 1.62
C THR A 101 3.86 7.02 1.00
N ILE A 102 4.51 5.91 1.24
CA ILE A 102 5.78 5.53 0.58
C ILE A 102 5.54 5.15 -0.89
N GLY A 103 4.52 4.33 -1.15
CA GLY A 103 4.21 3.81 -2.49
C GLY A 103 3.99 4.91 -3.52
N HIS A 104 3.20 5.95 -3.21
CA HIS A 104 2.97 7.09 -4.12
C HIS A 104 4.23 7.91 -4.35
N GLY A 105 5.07 8.09 -3.32
CA GLY A 105 6.37 8.75 -3.49
C GLY A 105 7.25 8.02 -4.51
N ILE A 106 7.35 6.68 -4.37
CA ILE A 106 8.12 5.83 -5.29
C ILE A 106 7.49 5.84 -6.69
N GLU A 107 6.19 5.58 -6.80
CA GLU A 107 5.46 5.57 -8.07
C GLU A 107 5.62 6.89 -8.83
N GLY A 108 5.43 8.04 -8.16
CA GLY A 108 5.51 9.35 -8.78
C GLY A 108 6.90 9.65 -9.38
N VAL A 109 7.99 9.28 -8.69
CA VAL A 109 9.35 9.46 -9.24
C VAL A 109 9.64 8.46 -10.35
N MET A 110 9.12 7.22 -10.23
CA MET A 110 9.40 6.15 -11.20
C MET A 110 8.54 6.24 -12.47
N LEU A 111 7.42 6.96 -12.47
CA LEU A 111 6.56 7.14 -13.66
C LEU A 111 7.29 7.68 -14.89
N LEU A 112 8.35 8.48 -14.69
CA LEU A 112 9.14 9.09 -15.76
C LEU A 112 10.37 8.26 -16.15
N LYS A 113 10.55 7.07 -15.58
CA LYS A 113 11.71 6.20 -15.83
C LYS A 113 11.34 5.04 -16.77
N GLU A 114 12.30 4.55 -17.55
CA GLU A 114 12.10 3.44 -18.51
C GLU A 114 11.60 2.14 -17.86
N ASN A 115 11.94 1.90 -16.59
CA ASN A 115 11.49 0.75 -15.80
C ASN A 115 10.48 1.18 -14.73
N SER A 116 9.33 1.72 -15.15
CA SER A 116 8.27 2.12 -14.21
C SER A 116 7.73 0.93 -13.43
N LEU A 117 7.56 1.15 -12.12
CA LEU A 117 6.83 0.22 -11.26
C LEU A 117 5.33 0.37 -11.50
N LEU A 118 4.63 -0.76 -11.48
CA LEU A 118 3.17 -0.72 -11.39
C LEU A 118 2.76 -0.22 -9.99
N HIS A 119 1.57 0.36 -9.90
CA HIS A 119 1.03 0.88 -8.64
C HIS A 119 1.15 -0.11 -7.48
N GLY A 120 0.68 -1.35 -7.66
CA GLY A 120 0.73 -2.36 -6.60
C GLY A 120 2.15 -2.81 -6.24
N GLU A 121 3.12 -2.74 -7.16
CA GLU A 121 4.53 -3.00 -6.84
C GLU A 121 5.10 -1.91 -5.93
N ALA A 122 4.80 -0.64 -6.22
CA ALA A 122 5.19 0.48 -5.36
C ALA A 122 4.49 0.42 -3.99
N VAL A 123 3.19 0.08 -3.95
CA VAL A 123 2.44 -0.12 -2.70
C VAL A 123 2.99 -1.29 -1.90
N ALA A 124 3.43 -2.38 -2.54
CA ALA A 124 4.06 -3.51 -1.84
C ALA A 124 5.37 -3.10 -1.14
N ILE A 125 6.21 -2.31 -1.81
CA ILE A 125 7.41 -1.72 -1.18
C ILE A 125 7.00 -0.82 -0.01
N GLY A 126 5.98 0.02 -0.20
CA GLY A 126 5.43 0.87 0.85
C GLY A 126 4.93 0.07 2.05
N MET A 127 4.19 -1.03 1.83
CA MET A 127 3.74 -1.91 2.91
C MET A 127 4.90 -2.53 3.68
N VAL A 128 6.00 -2.92 3.03
CA VAL A 128 7.21 -3.42 3.72
C VAL A 128 7.78 -2.36 4.67
N ILE A 129 7.98 -1.14 4.16
CA ILE A 129 8.61 -0.05 4.92
C ILE A 129 7.68 0.43 6.05
N GLU A 130 6.39 0.61 5.76
CA GLU A 130 5.41 1.06 6.76
C GLU A 130 5.13 -0.02 7.82
N SER A 131 5.26 -1.32 7.50
CA SER A 131 5.27 -2.40 8.50
C SER A 131 6.50 -2.34 9.40
N TRP A 132 7.67 -1.97 8.85
CA TRP A 132 8.86 -1.75 9.67
C TRP A 132 8.68 -0.55 10.63
N LEU A 133 8.08 0.55 10.14
CA LEU A 133 7.75 1.71 11.00
C LEU A 133 6.83 1.28 12.17
N SER A 134 5.85 0.43 11.87
CA SER A 134 4.91 -0.11 12.84
C SER A 134 5.59 -1.00 13.87
N PHE A 135 6.42 -1.94 13.42
CA PHE A 135 7.20 -2.83 14.27
C PHE A 135 8.16 -2.05 15.17
N HIS A 136 8.89 -1.09 14.62
CA HIS A 136 9.81 -0.23 15.38
C HIS A 136 9.09 0.59 16.46
N LYS A 137 7.82 0.92 16.26
CA LYS A 137 6.97 1.58 17.26
C LYS A 137 6.40 0.63 18.31
N GLY A 138 6.47 -0.68 18.07
CA GLY A 138 5.88 -1.71 18.92
C GLY A 138 4.38 -1.91 18.72
N PHE A 139 3.85 -1.56 17.55
CA PHE A 139 2.45 -1.82 17.17
C PHE A 139 2.29 -3.24 16.61
N LEU A 140 3.28 -3.76 15.87
CA LEU A 140 3.36 -5.13 15.41
C LEU A 140 4.27 -5.94 16.33
N SER A 141 3.90 -7.19 16.61
CA SER A 141 4.82 -8.18 17.14
C SER A 141 5.87 -8.57 16.10
N GLU A 142 6.98 -9.19 16.55
CA GLU A 142 8.01 -9.69 15.64
C GLU A 142 7.45 -10.75 14.69
N GLU A 143 6.60 -11.64 15.19
CA GLU A 143 5.96 -12.69 14.39
C GLU A 143 5.05 -12.12 13.30
N GLU A 144 4.22 -11.14 13.63
CA GLU A 144 3.36 -10.45 12.66
C GLU A 144 4.20 -9.73 11.60
N PHE A 145 5.23 -9.00 12.03
CA PHE A 145 6.13 -8.30 11.12
C PHE A 145 6.81 -9.26 10.15
N ILE A 146 7.43 -10.33 10.65
CA ILE A 146 8.09 -11.34 9.81
C ILE A 146 7.09 -11.98 8.84
N SER A 147 5.88 -12.30 9.30
CA SER A 147 4.86 -12.90 8.44
C SER A 147 4.50 -12.01 7.26
N ILE A 148 4.35 -10.70 7.49
CA ILE A 148 4.07 -9.70 6.44
C ILE A 148 5.23 -9.62 5.45
N ILE A 149 6.47 -9.47 5.95
CA ILE A 149 7.65 -9.31 5.09
C ILE A 149 7.88 -10.54 4.22
N VAL A 150 7.84 -11.73 4.81
CA VAL A 150 8.02 -13.00 4.08
C VAL A 150 6.96 -13.17 3.00
N PHE A 151 5.71 -12.83 3.31
CA PHE A 151 4.63 -12.92 2.34
C PHE A 151 4.80 -11.95 1.17
N LEU A 152 5.13 -10.67 1.45
CA LEU A 152 5.34 -9.67 0.42
C LEU A 152 6.55 -10.01 -0.46
N LYS A 153 7.67 -10.45 0.12
CA LYS A 153 8.86 -10.89 -0.62
C LYS A 153 8.61 -12.07 -1.56
N ARG A 154 7.83 -13.05 -1.15
CA ARG A 154 7.51 -14.20 -2.02
C ARG A 154 6.48 -13.88 -3.09
N THR A 155 5.68 -12.82 -2.90
CA THR A 155 4.58 -12.45 -3.81
C THR A 155 5.03 -11.46 -4.87
N PHE A 156 5.91 -10.52 -4.50
CA PHE A 156 6.38 -9.44 -5.37
C PHE A 156 7.88 -9.55 -5.63
N ASP A 157 8.27 -9.10 -6.82
CA ASP A 157 9.67 -8.85 -7.16
C ASP A 157 10.04 -7.45 -6.63
N LEU A 158 10.33 -7.39 -5.33
CA LEU A 158 10.60 -6.14 -4.62
C LEU A 158 11.95 -5.55 -5.09
N GLN A 159 11.90 -4.40 -5.72
CA GLN A 159 13.07 -3.74 -6.27
C GLN A 159 13.76 -2.85 -5.22
N PRO A 160 15.10 -2.74 -5.24
CA PRO A 160 15.80 -1.82 -4.37
C PRO A 160 15.49 -0.36 -4.75
N ILE A 161 15.44 0.48 -3.73
CA ILE A 161 15.29 1.93 -3.87
C ILE A 161 16.66 2.52 -4.16
N LYS A 162 16.81 3.22 -5.28
CA LYS A 162 18.06 3.92 -5.61
C LYS A 162 18.27 5.08 -4.64
N GLU A 163 19.44 5.12 -3.99
CA GLU A 163 19.76 6.14 -2.98
C GLU A 163 19.67 7.56 -3.54
N GLU A 164 20.07 7.75 -4.80
CA GLU A 164 20.00 9.04 -5.52
C GLU A 164 18.58 9.59 -5.69
N LEU A 165 17.54 8.74 -5.52
CA LEU A 165 16.13 9.13 -5.68
C LEU A 165 15.41 9.37 -4.33
N ILE A 166 16.07 9.10 -3.21
CA ILE A 166 15.43 9.19 -1.88
C ILE A 166 14.93 10.60 -1.61
N ASP A 167 15.69 11.62 -1.97
CA ASP A 167 15.28 13.02 -1.76
C ASP A 167 14.07 13.39 -2.61
N ASP A 168 13.99 12.91 -3.85
CA ASP A 168 12.83 13.11 -4.74
C ASP A 168 11.59 12.42 -4.18
N PHE A 169 11.72 11.19 -3.64
CA PHE A 169 10.61 10.48 -2.98
C PHE A 169 10.10 11.25 -1.77
N ILE A 170 11.00 11.73 -0.91
CA ILE A 170 10.63 12.54 0.26
C ILE A 170 9.90 13.82 -0.15
N LEU A 171 10.37 14.50 -1.19
CA LEU A 171 9.71 15.69 -1.70
C LEU A 171 8.27 15.42 -2.15
N LEU A 172 8.03 14.31 -2.88
CA LEU A 172 6.69 13.94 -3.31
C LEU A 172 5.80 13.53 -2.13
N MET A 173 6.33 12.78 -1.16
CA MET A 173 5.57 12.42 0.05
C MET A 173 5.14 13.64 0.87
N LYS A 174 5.95 14.69 0.93
CA LYS A 174 5.58 15.95 1.58
C LYS A 174 4.45 16.67 0.84
N ASN A 175 4.48 16.66 -0.49
CA ASN A 175 3.52 17.37 -1.34
C ASN A 175 2.15 16.69 -1.39
N ASP A 176 2.08 15.36 -1.21
CA ASP A 176 0.83 14.59 -1.27
C ASP A 176 -0.14 14.95 -0.11
N LYS A 177 0.37 15.49 0.98
CA LYS A 177 -0.43 15.91 2.13
C LYS A 177 0.00 17.32 2.51
N LYS A 178 -0.76 18.35 2.17
CA LYS A 178 -0.61 19.77 2.54
C LYS A 178 -0.11 19.97 3.98
N ASN A 179 1.13 19.55 4.26
CA ASN A 179 1.73 19.61 5.58
C ASN A 179 2.41 20.97 5.75
N GLU A 180 1.98 21.72 6.76
CA GLU A 180 2.66 22.95 7.20
C GLU A 180 3.95 22.65 7.99
N SER A 181 4.25 21.38 8.30
CA SER A 181 5.44 20.89 9.01
C SER A 181 6.29 19.95 8.14
N ASP A 182 7.54 19.73 8.55
CA ASP A 182 8.47 18.77 7.93
C ASP A 182 8.12 17.29 8.20
N ASP A 183 6.98 17.03 8.81
CA ASP A 183 6.54 15.71 9.21
C ASP A 183 5.73 15.01 8.14
N ILE A 184 5.89 13.69 8.03
CA ILE A 184 5.13 12.84 7.10
C ILE A 184 4.15 11.99 7.89
N HIS A 185 2.89 11.99 7.46
CA HIS A 185 1.80 11.24 8.08
C HIS A 185 1.61 9.89 7.41
N PHE A 186 1.45 8.84 8.20
CA PHE A 186 1.25 7.47 7.76
C PHE A 186 -0.04 6.88 8.33
N ALA A 187 -0.55 5.89 7.63
CA ALA A 187 -1.44 4.89 8.20
C ALA A 187 -0.62 3.61 8.40
N VAL A 188 -0.44 3.14 9.63
CA VAL A 188 0.34 1.92 9.92
C VAL A 188 -0.51 0.88 10.62
N VAL A 189 -0.26 -0.41 10.34
CA VAL A 189 -1.01 -1.52 10.94
C VAL A 189 -0.34 -2.01 12.22
N GLY A 190 -1.13 -2.51 13.17
CA GLY A 190 -0.61 -3.22 14.33
C GLY A 190 -1.52 -3.14 15.57
N PRO A 191 -1.85 -4.31 16.13
CA PRO A 191 -1.69 -5.65 15.54
C PRO A 191 -2.46 -5.80 14.22
N ILE A 192 -2.19 -6.87 13.45
CA ILE A 192 -2.88 -7.13 12.18
C ILE A 192 -4.41 -7.03 12.39
N GLY A 193 -5.10 -6.33 11.49
CA GLY A 193 -6.52 -6.01 11.60
C GLY A 193 -6.83 -4.72 12.35
N LYS A 194 -5.81 -4.01 12.86
CA LYS A 194 -5.95 -2.67 13.45
C LYS A 194 -5.05 -1.68 12.75
N VAL A 195 -5.51 -0.44 12.62
CA VAL A 195 -4.79 0.63 11.94
C VAL A 195 -4.65 1.82 12.87
N HIS A 196 -3.44 2.37 12.91
CA HIS A 196 -3.14 3.66 13.52
C HIS A 196 -3.03 4.69 12.40
N ILE A 197 -4.00 5.57 12.32
CA ILE A 197 -4.02 6.68 11.36
C ILE A 197 -3.28 7.89 11.95
N ASP A 198 -2.84 8.78 11.06
CA ASP A 198 -2.10 9.99 11.44
C ASP A 198 -0.83 9.72 12.29
N PHE A 199 -0.19 8.56 12.04
CA PHE A 199 1.10 8.25 12.63
C PHE A 199 2.19 9.09 11.98
N VAL A 200 2.82 9.96 12.75
CA VAL A 200 3.74 10.99 12.25
C VAL A 200 5.21 10.59 12.43
N ARG A 201 6.02 10.86 11.41
CA ARG A 201 7.48 10.72 11.44
C ARG A 201 8.16 11.88 10.73
N ASP A 202 9.30 12.29 11.28
CA ASP A 202 10.18 13.27 10.66
C ASP A 202 10.92 12.69 9.44
N VAL A 203 11.39 13.56 8.57
CA VAL A 203 12.09 13.17 7.35
C VAL A 203 13.35 12.34 7.60
N PRO A 204 14.22 12.66 8.57
CA PRO A 204 15.40 11.83 8.86
C PRO A 204 15.05 10.40 9.19
N PHE A 205 13.96 10.15 9.93
CA PHE A 205 13.53 8.81 10.28
C PHE A 205 12.96 8.06 9.07
N VAL A 206 12.24 8.74 8.20
CA VAL A 206 11.73 8.14 6.95
C VAL A 206 12.88 7.76 6.01
N LYS A 207 13.89 8.63 5.86
CA LYS A 207 15.12 8.31 5.11
C LYS A 207 15.79 7.04 5.63
N LYS A 208 15.96 6.96 6.95
CA LYS A 208 16.52 5.77 7.60
C LYS A 208 15.70 4.50 7.31
N ALA A 209 14.37 4.60 7.28
CA ALA A 209 13.51 3.46 6.96
C ALA A 209 13.71 2.98 5.50
N LEU A 210 13.89 3.90 4.55
CA LEU A 210 14.19 3.61 3.15
C LEU A 210 15.57 2.92 2.99
N GLU A 211 16.57 3.37 3.73
CA GLU A 211 17.91 2.73 3.77
C GLU A 211 17.83 1.31 4.36
N ILE A 212 17.10 1.13 5.47
CA ILE A 212 16.91 -0.18 6.10
C ILE A 212 16.20 -1.15 5.16
N TYR A 213 15.23 -0.68 4.37
CA TYR A 213 14.59 -1.50 3.36
C TYR A 213 15.62 -2.11 2.42
N ASN A 214 16.53 -1.32 1.87
CA ASN A 214 17.57 -1.80 0.95
C ASN A 214 18.54 -2.80 1.59
N HIS A 215 19.01 -2.53 2.80
CA HIS A 215 20.09 -3.28 3.42
C HIS A 215 19.63 -4.50 4.22
N ASN A 216 18.45 -4.44 4.83
CA ASN A 216 18.03 -5.45 5.82
C ASN A 216 16.73 -6.15 5.42
N LEU A 217 15.80 -5.47 4.77
CA LEU A 217 14.48 -6.04 4.50
C LEU A 217 14.39 -6.69 3.12
N LEU A 218 15.25 -6.30 2.17
CA LEU A 218 15.35 -6.95 0.87
C LEU A 218 16.16 -8.25 0.88
N GLN A 219 17.14 -8.37 1.75
CA GLN A 219 17.96 -9.58 1.90
C GLN A 219 17.17 -10.69 2.62
#